data_4f03284cba8629539d7f64efba68172a
#
_entry.id   4f03284cba8629539d7f64efba68172a
#
_cell.length_a   1.000
_cell.length_b   1.000
_cell.length_c   1.000
_cell.angle_alpha   90.00
_cell.angle_beta   90.00
_cell.angle_gamma   90.00
#
_symmetry.space_group_name_H-M   'P 1'
#
loop_
_entity.id
_entity.type
_entity.pdbx_description
1 polymer ?
#
loop_
_entity_poly.entity_id
_entity_poly.type
_entity_poly.pdbx_seq_one_letter_code
_entity_poly.pdbx_strand_id
1 'polypeptide(L)'
;MGLDQISFLPADVSSHAFNREVLWSENRRHEILVEQNELPELSVVINGILENYEEDFESRFIAESPGKFRKIYNYYAAFYNLNPFPYKKCNAPWVSTVIEADGTVRPCFFHEPIGNIRDNSLEEILNSKESIRFRKDLDMDSNNTCVKCVCYLNLPPGASLI
;
A
#
# COMPACT_ATOMS: atom_id res chain seq x y z
N MET A 1 11.70 19.72 -18.03
CA MET A 1 11.27 19.40 -16.67
C MET A 1 12.03 18.14 -16.30
N GLY A 2 12.94 18.19 -15.34
CA GLY A 2 13.69 17.03 -14.86
C GLY A 2 12.89 16.34 -13.74
N LEU A 3 12.91 15.01 -13.67
CA LEU A 3 12.43 14.25 -12.54
C LEU A 3 13.63 13.85 -11.69
N ASP A 4 13.54 13.99 -10.38
CA ASP A 4 14.59 13.56 -9.46
C ASP A 4 14.47 12.09 -9.11
N GLN A 5 13.22 11.55 -9.12
CA GLN A 5 12.93 10.17 -8.77
C GLN A 5 11.58 9.73 -9.36
N ILE A 6 11.45 8.43 -9.66
CA ILE A 6 10.19 7.78 -10.00
C ILE A 6 9.91 6.61 -9.04
N SER A 7 8.65 6.29 -8.81
CA SER A 7 8.22 5.17 -7.97
C SER A 7 7.09 4.39 -8.64
N PHE A 8 7.11 3.07 -8.49
CA PHE A 8 6.14 2.16 -9.06
C PHE A 8 5.41 1.40 -7.96
N LEU A 9 4.08 1.47 -7.98
CA LEU A 9 3.22 0.72 -7.09
C LEU A 9 2.17 -0.05 -7.91
N PRO A 10 1.80 -1.27 -7.47
CA PRO A 10 0.62 -1.91 -8.02
C PRO A 10 -0.63 -1.07 -7.78
N ALA A 11 -1.66 -1.26 -8.61
CA ALA A 11 -2.95 -0.61 -8.40
C ALA A 11 -3.65 -1.18 -7.16
N ASP A 12 -4.03 -0.30 -6.22
CA ASP A 12 -4.90 -0.70 -5.12
C ASP A 12 -6.36 -0.80 -5.58
N VAL A 13 -6.90 -2.00 -5.51
CA VAL A 13 -8.29 -2.33 -5.92
C VAL A 13 -9.12 -2.90 -4.77
N SER A 14 -8.57 -3.00 -3.56
CA SER A 14 -9.15 -3.80 -2.48
C SER A 14 -9.28 -3.06 -1.14
N SER A 15 -9.04 -1.75 -1.11
CA SER A 15 -9.06 -0.98 0.13
C SER A 15 -9.98 0.25 0.07
N HIS A 16 -10.09 0.95 1.21
CA HIS A 16 -10.82 2.22 1.35
C HIS A 16 -9.96 3.46 1.01
N ALA A 17 -8.78 3.28 0.43
CA ALA A 17 -7.93 4.39 0.01
C ALA A 17 -8.68 5.37 -0.91
N PHE A 18 -8.28 6.64 -0.89
CA PHE A 18 -8.93 7.73 -1.64
C PHE A 18 -10.39 7.95 -1.29
N ASN A 19 -10.75 7.86 0.00
CA ASN A 19 -12.11 8.07 0.52
C ASN A 19 -13.18 7.19 -0.15
N ARG A 20 -12.84 5.98 -0.53
CA ARG A 20 -13.82 5.01 -1.01
C ARG A 20 -14.72 4.58 0.15
N GLU A 21 -15.97 4.98 0.12
CA GLU A 21 -16.99 4.57 1.10
C GLU A 21 -17.33 3.09 0.94
N VAL A 22 -17.34 2.61 -0.31
CA VAL A 22 -17.64 1.22 -0.67
C VAL A 22 -16.47 0.61 -1.43
N LEU A 23 -16.10 -0.60 -1.07
CA LEU A 23 -15.10 -1.37 -1.82
C LEU A 23 -15.60 -1.61 -3.25
N TRP A 24 -14.68 -1.58 -4.21
CA TRP A 24 -15.02 -1.82 -5.60
C TRP A 24 -15.57 -3.23 -5.82
N SER A 25 -16.58 -3.33 -6.67
CA SER A 25 -17.13 -4.61 -7.14
C SER A 25 -16.05 -5.42 -7.86
N GLU A 26 -16.27 -6.71 -8.00
CA GLU A 26 -15.35 -7.60 -8.71
C GLU A 26 -15.15 -7.15 -10.17
N ASN A 27 -16.22 -6.80 -10.86
CA ASN A 27 -16.13 -6.28 -12.23
C ASN A 27 -15.25 -5.03 -12.32
N ARG A 28 -15.42 -4.06 -11.41
CA ARG A 28 -14.59 -2.85 -11.40
C ARG A 28 -13.13 -3.14 -11.11
N ARG A 29 -12.85 -4.13 -10.28
CA ARG A 29 -11.46 -4.55 -10.01
C ARG A 29 -10.82 -5.17 -11.25
N HIS A 30 -11.56 -6.00 -11.99
CA HIS A 30 -11.06 -6.61 -13.24
C HIS A 30 -10.75 -5.59 -14.35
N GLU A 31 -11.44 -4.45 -14.40
CA GLU A 31 -11.13 -3.38 -15.35
C GLU A 31 -9.76 -2.72 -15.12
N ILE A 32 -9.16 -2.90 -13.95
CA ILE A 32 -7.92 -2.23 -13.54
C ILE A 32 -6.77 -3.20 -13.34
N LEU A 33 -7.06 -4.42 -12.90
CA LEU A 33 -6.05 -5.45 -12.70
C LEU A 33 -5.50 -5.92 -14.05
N VAL A 34 -4.20 -6.22 -14.07
CA VAL A 34 -3.57 -6.96 -15.16
C VAL A 34 -4.29 -8.30 -15.30
N GLU A 35 -4.76 -8.66 -16.48
CA GLU A 35 -5.44 -9.93 -16.72
C GLU A 35 -4.48 -11.12 -16.63
N GLN A 36 -5.02 -12.30 -16.31
CA GLN A 36 -4.19 -13.50 -16.11
C GLN A 36 -3.36 -13.87 -17.36
N ASN A 37 -3.92 -13.67 -18.55
CA ASN A 37 -3.25 -13.91 -19.83
C ASN A 37 -2.16 -12.88 -20.15
N GLU A 38 -2.17 -11.70 -19.50
CA GLU A 38 -1.17 -10.64 -19.65
C GLU A 38 0.02 -10.80 -18.69
N LEU A 39 -0.10 -11.66 -17.65
CA LEU A 39 0.98 -11.88 -16.68
C LEU A 39 2.32 -12.30 -17.30
N PRO A 40 2.38 -13.14 -18.35
CA PRO A 40 3.64 -13.46 -19.03
C PRO A 40 4.30 -12.22 -19.64
N GLU A 41 3.53 -11.32 -20.26
CA GLU A 41 4.04 -10.07 -20.82
C GLU A 41 4.53 -9.12 -19.74
N LEU A 42 3.76 -8.97 -18.64
CA LEU A 42 4.19 -8.20 -17.47
C LEU A 42 5.52 -8.70 -16.92
N SER A 43 5.74 -10.03 -16.87
CA SER A 43 7.00 -10.62 -16.44
C SER A 43 8.15 -10.21 -17.36
N VAL A 44 7.94 -10.24 -18.67
CA VAL A 44 8.95 -9.82 -19.66
C VAL A 44 9.31 -8.34 -19.48
N VAL A 45 8.30 -7.48 -19.31
CA VAL A 45 8.51 -6.04 -19.08
C VAL A 45 9.29 -5.79 -17.80
N ILE A 46 8.92 -6.43 -16.68
CA ILE A 46 9.62 -6.27 -15.41
C ILE A 46 11.08 -6.72 -15.52
N ASN A 47 11.34 -7.87 -16.13
CA ASN A 47 12.70 -8.36 -16.31
C ASN A 47 13.52 -7.43 -17.23
N GLY A 48 12.92 -6.96 -18.33
CA GLY A 48 13.57 -6.00 -19.22
C GLY A 48 13.94 -4.69 -18.52
N ILE A 49 13.07 -4.18 -17.63
CA ILE A 49 13.39 -2.99 -16.83
C ILE A 49 14.56 -3.28 -15.87
N LEU A 50 14.54 -4.42 -15.19
CA LEU A 50 15.59 -4.80 -14.25
C LEU A 50 16.96 -5.01 -14.92
N GLU A 51 16.98 -5.46 -16.18
CA GLU A 51 18.19 -5.71 -16.96
C GLU A 51 18.75 -4.44 -17.61
N ASN A 52 17.88 -3.55 -18.10
CA ASN A 52 18.31 -2.39 -18.88
C ASN A 52 18.45 -1.10 -18.09
N TYR A 53 17.97 -1.03 -16.83
CA TYR A 53 17.96 0.17 -15.99
C TYR A 53 18.62 -0.07 -14.63
N GLU A 54 19.68 -0.88 -14.58
CA GLU A 54 20.41 -1.18 -13.34
C GLU A 54 20.96 0.08 -12.67
N GLU A 55 21.55 1.00 -13.46
CA GLU A 55 22.07 2.27 -12.99
C GLU A 55 20.99 3.16 -12.36
N ASP A 56 19.76 3.13 -12.88
CA ASP A 56 18.61 3.88 -12.35
C ASP A 56 18.17 3.35 -10.98
N PHE A 57 18.30 2.04 -10.74
CA PHE A 57 18.08 1.46 -9.42
C PHE A 57 19.22 1.79 -8.46
N GLU A 58 20.46 1.76 -8.89
CA GLU A 58 21.64 2.07 -8.07
C GLU A 58 21.68 3.55 -7.65
N SER A 59 21.37 4.45 -8.58
CA SER A 59 21.26 5.89 -8.32
C SER A 59 20.03 6.28 -7.51
N ARG A 60 19.09 5.36 -7.31
CA ARG A 60 17.77 5.60 -6.71
C ARG A 60 16.87 6.54 -7.52
N PHE A 61 17.13 6.71 -8.80
CA PHE A 61 16.17 7.34 -9.69
C PHE A 61 14.87 6.50 -9.73
N ILE A 62 15.01 5.16 -9.79
CA ILE A 62 13.90 4.25 -9.47
C ILE A 62 13.95 3.97 -7.96
N ALA A 63 12.91 4.42 -7.22
CA ALA A 63 12.85 4.38 -5.76
C ALA A 63 12.83 2.96 -5.18
N GLU A 64 12.22 2.02 -5.90
CA GLU A 64 12.12 0.63 -5.49
C GLU A 64 13.44 -0.10 -5.67
N SER A 65 13.78 -0.99 -4.72
CA SER A 65 14.85 -1.95 -4.98
C SER A 65 14.42 -2.99 -6.05
N PRO A 66 15.37 -3.60 -6.80
CA PRO A 66 15.04 -4.66 -7.76
C PRO A 66 14.17 -5.78 -7.18
N GLY A 67 14.44 -6.16 -5.91
CA GLY A 67 13.63 -7.18 -5.22
C GLY A 67 12.20 -6.71 -4.91
N LYS A 68 12.00 -5.43 -4.57
CA LYS A 68 10.66 -4.85 -4.37
C LYS A 68 9.94 -4.72 -5.71
N PHE A 69 10.65 -4.36 -6.77
CA PHE A 69 10.09 -4.24 -8.12
C PHE A 69 9.53 -5.58 -8.65
N ARG A 70 10.26 -6.69 -8.44
CA ARG A 70 9.75 -8.04 -8.77
C ARG A 70 8.46 -8.41 -8.04
N LYS A 71 8.21 -7.86 -6.85
CA LYS A 71 6.96 -8.12 -6.11
C LYS A 71 5.72 -7.56 -6.80
N ILE A 72 5.86 -6.64 -7.78
CA ILE A 72 4.74 -6.14 -8.58
C ILE A 72 4.10 -7.29 -9.36
N TYR A 73 4.90 -8.13 -10.03
CA TYR A 73 4.39 -9.32 -10.70
C TYR A 73 3.68 -10.26 -9.70
N ASN A 74 4.35 -10.56 -8.57
CA ASN A 74 3.78 -11.47 -7.56
C ASN A 74 2.46 -10.94 -6.99
N TYR A 75 2.30 -9.63 -6.88
CA TYR A 75 1.06 -9.02 -6.42
C TYR A 75 -0.11 -9.31 -7.38
N TYR A 76 0.08 -9.09 -8.68
CA TYR A 76 -0.98 -9.37 -9.66
C TYR A 76 -1.25 -10.87 -9.81
N ALA A 77 -0.22 -11.70 -9.83
CA ALA A 77 -0.35 -13.16 -9.90
C ALA A 77 -1.14 -13.75 -8.71
N ALA A 78 -1.06 -13.11 -7.53
CA ALA A 78 -1.78 -13.54 -6.34
C ALA A 78 -3.32 -13.40 -6.45
N PHE A 79 -3.84 -12.47 -7.27
CA PHE A 79 -5.28 -12.37 -7.53
C PHE A 79 -5.84 -13.59 -8.28
N TYR A 80 -4.98 -14.33 -8.97
CA TYR A 80 -5.31 -15.55 -9.71
C TYR A 80 -4.88 -16.83 -8.98
N ASN A 81 -4.53 -16.72 -7.68
CA ASN A 81 -4.07 -17.83 -6.84
C ASN A 81 -2.82 -18.57 -7.38
N LEU A 82 -1.99 -17.90 -8.17
CA LEU A 82 -0.75 -18.48 -8.70
C LEU A 82 0.39 -18.46 -7.66
N ASN A 83 0.30 -17.57 -6.68
CA ASN A 83 1.18 -17.48 -5.51
C ASN A 83 0.48 -16.71 -4.38
N PRO A 84 0.98 -16.74 -3.13
CA PRO A 84 0.49 -15.87 -2.07
C PRO A 84 0.82 -14.40 -2.36
N PHE A 85 0.05 -13.47 -1.78
CA PHE A 85 0.41 -12.05 -1.81
C PHE A 85 1.81 -11.83 -1.21
N PRO A 86 2.61 -10.91 -1.76
CA PRO A 86 3.95 -10.63 -1.25
C PRO A 86 3.91 -10.22 0.22
N TYR A 87 4.63 -10.96 1.07
CA TYR A 87 4.75 -10.62 2.49
C TYR A 87 5.35 -9.22 2.69
N LYS A 88 4.80 -8.47 3.62
CA LYS A 88 5.23 -7.13 4.00
C LYS A 88 5.27 -7.01 5.52
N LYS A 89 6.35 -6.42 6.02
CA LYS A 89 6.42 -5.99 7.41
C LYS A 89 5.97 -4.52 7.48
N CYS A 90 4.92 -4.25 8.25
CA CYS A 90 4.34 -2.92 8.33
C CYS A 90 4.01 -2.57 9.79
N ASN A 91 4.19 -1.30 10.16
CA ASN A 91 3.75 -0.77 11.44
C ASN A 91 3.05 0.61 11.29
N ALA A 92 2.58 0.93 10.10
CA ALA A 92 1.93 2.21 9.80
C ALA A 92 0.88 2.63 10.84
N PRO A 93 -0.08 1.79 11.28
CA PRO A 93 -1.11 2.21 12.24
C PRO A 93 -0.61 2.59 13.62
N TRP A 94 0.65 2.25 13.95
CA TRP A 94 1.27 2.58 15.25
C TRP A 94 2.25 3.75 15.19
N VAL A 95 2.70 4.12 13.99
CA VAL A 95 3.77 5.14 13.80
C VAL A 95 3.34 6.28 12.89
N SER A 96 2.18 6.18 12.25
CA SER A 96 1.65 7.21 11.36
C SER A 96 0.12 7.28 11.43
N THR A 97 -0.44 8.34 10.88
CA THR A 97 -1.86 8.49 10.60
C THR A 97 -2.03 9.31 9.33
N VAL A 98 -3.18 9.19 8.69
CA VAL A 98 -3.53 9.99 7.51
C VAL A 98 -4.69 10.90 7.85
N ILE A 99 -4.58 12.16 7.47
CA ILE A 99 -5.65 13.15 7.56
C ILE A 99 -6.02 13.56 6.14
N GLU A 100 -7.24 13.28 5.76
CA GLU A 100 -7.79 13.64 4.46
C GLU A 100 -8.18 15.12 4.39
N ALA A 101 -8.39 15.65 3.19
CA ALA A 101 -8.72 17.05 2.98
C ALA A 101 -10.01 17.51 3.67
N ASP A 102 -10.96 16.60 3.89
CA ASP A 102 -12.22 16.84 4.62
C ASP A 102 -12.08 16.71 6.14
N GLY A 103 -10.88 16.44 6.64
CA GLY A 103 -10.58 16.25 8.07
C GLY A 103 -10.73 14.81 8.56
N THR A 104 -11.11 13.88 7.70
CA THR A 104 -11.21 12.46 8.05
C THR A 104 -9.85 11.92 8.48
N VAL A 105 -9.81 11.19 9.60
CA VAL A 105 -8.60 10.59 10.16
C VAL A 105 -8.65 9.08 9.98
N ARG A 106 -7.56 8.51 9.43
CA ARG A 106 -7.40 7.06 9.22
C ARG A 106 -6.16 6.53 9.95
N PRO A 107 -6.19 5.30 10.46
CA PRO A 107 -5.03 4.69 11.13
C PRO A 107 -3.87 4.43 10.16
N CYS A 108 -4.18 4.22 8.90
CA CYS A 108 -3.30 4.26 7.73
C CYS A 108 -4.15 4.52 6.48
N PHE A 109 -3.51 4.76 5.34
CA PHE A 109 -4.19 5.17 4.11
C PHE A 109 -5.27 4.19 3.60
N PHE A 110 -5.15 2.90 3.94
CA PHE A 110 -5.97 1.82 3.37
C PHE A 110 -7.12 1.33 4.26
N HIS A 111 -7.14 1.70 5.53
CA HIS A 111 -8.18 1.31 6.48
C HIS A 111 -9.30 2.35 6.59
N GLU A 112 -10.40 1.92 7.17
CA GLU A 112 -11.55 2.79 7.44
C GLU A 112 -11.21 3.95 8.38
N PRO A 113 -11.98 5.06 8.33
CA PRO A 113 -11.82 6.18 9.24
C PRO A 113 -11.94 5.78 10.72
N ILE A 114 -11.19 6.50 11.57
CA ILE A 114 -11.27 6.40 13.03
C ILE A 114 -11.76 7.69 13.69
N GLY A 115 -12.06 8.71 12.91
CA GLY A 115 -12.61 9.98 13.39
C GLY A 115 -12.42 11.11 12.39
N ASN A 116 -12.73 12.35 12.83
CA ASN A 116 -12.53 13.56 12.05
C ASN A 116 -11.98 14.68 12.94
N ILE A 117 -10.95 15.40 12.48
CA ILE A 117 -10.31 16.49 13.25
C ILE A 117 -11.21 17.72 13.42
N ARG A 118 -12.36 17.79 12.73
CA ARG A 118 -13.35 18.85 12.92
C ARG A 118 -14.25 18.58 14.13
N ASP A 119 -14.33 17.33 14.58
CA ASP A 119 -15.19 16.91 15.68
C ASP A 119 -14.40 16.73 17.00
N ASN A 120 -13.17 16.22 16.91
CA ASN A 120 -12.30 15.93 18.05
C ASN A 120 -10.85 16.29 17.73
N SER A 121 -10.03 16.52 18.75
CA SER A 121 -8.60 16.69 18.56
C SER A 121 -7.94 15.39 18.04
N LEU A 122 -6.83 15.53 17.30
CA LEU A 122 -6.10 14.38 16.78
C LEU A 122 -5.68 13.43 17.92
N GLU A 123 -5.27 13.98 19.07
CA GLU A 123 -4.87 13.20 20.24
C GLU A 123 -6.05 12.36 20.79
N GLU A 124 -7.25 12.95 20.91
CA GLU A 124 -8.45 12.22 21.33
C GLU A 124 -8.82 11.11 20.34
N ILE A 125 -8.76 11.38 19.04
CA ILE A 125 -9.05 10.39 17.99
C ILE A 125 -8.07 9.21 18.07
N LEU A 126 -6.77 9.50 18.13
CA LEU A 126 -5.74 8.46 18.16
C LEU A 126 -5.76 7.62 19.46
N ASN A 127 -6.25 8.20 20.56
CA ASN A 127 -6.38 7.54 21.86
C ASN A 127 -7.82 7.12 22.18
N SER A 128 -8.74 7.21 21.23
CA SER A 128 -10.11 6.72 21.38
C SER A 128 -10.11 5.19 21.62
N LYS A 129 -11.20 4.70 22.23
CA LYS A 129 -11.37 3.26 22.46
C LYS A 129 -11.34 2.47 21.16
N GLU A 130 -11.93 3.03 20.09
CA GLU A 130 -12.00 2.46 18.76
C GLU A 130 -10.60 2.36 18.14
N SER A 131 -9.81 3.43 18.20
CA SER A 131 -8.45 3.46 17.66
C SER A 131 -7.50 2.52 18.41
N ILE A 132 -7.61 2.46 19.73
CA ILE A 132 -6.81 1.54 20.54
C ILE A 132 -7.20 0.09 20.26
N ARG A 133 -8.51 -0.19 20.19
CA ARG A 133 -9.02 -1.53 19.85
C ARG A 133 -8.55 -1.96 18.47
N PHE A 134 -8.68 -1.09 17.46
CA PHE A 134 -8.21 -1.36 16.11
C PHE A 134 -6.74 -1.79 16.10
N ARG A 135 -5.84 -1.00 16.73
CA ARG A 135 -4.41 -1.35 16.79
C ARG A 135 -4.11 -2.62 17.57
N LYS A 136 -4.92 -2.93 18.61
CA LYS A 136 -4.76 -4.14 19.43
C LYS A 136 -5.20 -5.40 18.70
N ASP A 137 -6.30 -5.30 17.93
CA ASP A 137 -6.94 -6.45 17.29
C ASP A 137 -6.42 -6.67 15.84
N LEU A 138 -5.63 -5.73 15.30
CA LEU A 138 -5.11 -5.81 13.94
C LEU A 138 -4.04 -6.91 13.83
N ASP A 139 -4.39 -7.99 13.16
CA ASP A 139 -3.46 -8.99 12.67
C ASP A 139 -3.19 -8.74 11.18
N MET A 140 -1.99 -8.27 10.86
CA MET A 140 -1.62 -7.90 9.48
C MET A 140 -1.47 -9.10 8.55
N ASP A 141 -1.22 -10.28 9.09
CA ASP A 141 -1.00 -11.49 8.29
C ASP A 141 -2.33 -12.10 7.82
N SER A 142 -3.43 -11.83 8.53
CA SER A 142 -4.77 -12.31 8.20
C SER A 142 -5.75 -11.21 7.75
N ASN A 143 -5.46 -9.94 8.04
CA ASN A 143 -6.33 -8.84 7.64
C ASN A 143 -6.32 -8.63 6.13
N ASN A 144 -7.49 -8.72 5.48
CA ASN A 144 -7.63 -8.66 4.02
C ASN A 144 -7.05 -7.38 3.39
N THR A 145 -7.17 -6.24 4.05
CA THR A 145 -6.59 -4.97 3.58
C THR A 145 -5.06 -5.02 3.66
N CYS A 146 -4.51 -5.50 4.78
CA CYS A 146 -3.07 -5.58 4.99
C CYS A 146 -2.40 -6.61 4.06
N VAL A 147 -3.00 -7.78 3.90
CA VAL A 147 -2.49 -8.84 3.00
C VAL A 147 -2.38 -8.33 1.56
N LYS A 148 -3.38 -7.60 1.07
CA LYS A 148 -3.45 -7.06 -0.30
C LYS A 148 -2.88 -5.65 -0.43
N CYS A 149 -2.30 -5.07 0.63
CA CYS A 149 -1.79 -3.72 0.62
C CYS A 149 -0.67 -3.53 -0.42
N VAL A 150 -0.74 -2.47 -1.20
CA VAL A 150 0.26 -2.11 -2.24
C VAL A 150 1.41 -1.29 -1.69
N CYS A 151 1.22 -0.65 -0.53
CA CYS A 151 2.21 0.19 0.14
C CYS A 151 2.34 -0.23 1.60
N TYR A 152 3.54 -0.13 2.15
CA TYR A 152 3.79 -0.44 3.55
C TYR A 152 4.83 0.50 4.14
N LEU A 153 4.68 0.77 5.43
CA LEU A 153 5.61 1.56 6.22
C LEU A 153 6.15 0.69 7.35
N ASN A 154 7.46 0.63 7.48
CA ASN A 154 8.10 -0.05 8.60
C ASN A 154 9.20 0.86 9.18
N LEU A 155 8.81 1.69 10.15
CA LEU A 155 9.73 2.59 10.84
C LEU A 155 10.25 1.92 12.10
N PRO A 156 11.58 1.95 12.36
CA PRO A 156 12.13 1.52 13.62
C PRO A 156 11.68 2.47 14.75
N PRO A 157 11.61 2.01 16.00
CA PRO A 157 11.37 2.89 17.14
C PRO A 157 12.40 4.04 17.16
N GLY A 158 11.91 5.28 17.30
CA GLY A 158 12.77 6.46 17.34
C GLY A 158 13.24 6.97 15.96
N ALA A 159 12.72 6.44 14.86
CA ALA A 159 12.97 7.01 13.54
C ALA A 159 12.45 8.46 13.49
N SER A 160 13.33 9.40 13.13
CA SER A 160 12.94 10.77 12.83
C SER A 160 12.52 10.83 11.36
N LEU A 161 11.30 11.28 11.09
CA LEU A 161 10.86 11.65 9.75
C LEU A 161 11.30 13.11 9.53
N ILE A 162 12.44 13.30 8.91
CA ILE A 162 12.89 14.60 8.39
C ILE A 162 12.82 14.53 6.89
#